data_dfc86333b5b39f9bc4d583c32408a78a
#
_entry.id   dfc86333b5b39f9bc4d583c32408a78a
#
_cell.length_a   1.000
_cell.length_b   1.000
_cell.length_c   1.000
_cell.angle_alpha   90.00
_cell.angle_beta   90.00
_cell.angle_gamma   90.00
#
_symmetry.space_group_name_H-M   'P 1'
#
loop_
_entity.id
_entity.type
_entity.pdbx_description
1 polymer ?
#
loop_
_entity_poly.entity_id
_entity_poly.type
_entity_poly.pdbx_seq_one_letter_code
_entity_poly.pdbx_strand_id
1 'polypeptide(L)'
;QVIFSSREALDHIERFAPEGMLLISCVTRRYYLKEDVNQILSAYSDFCVAPGGYVNGELIRIDGETQATNMSLISVCFREGEAPLVAATRKPHAPVVLGEALSTIQRLATFVTETTKELAETQKQLSFAASHDSFTGLLNRGSIEEMLCRCHKDTRARRLNFSALMIDLDTFKHINDTFGHAKGDEVICEVASILKHMIRPTDFAGRWGGDEFVILLPGTTLESALIVASRLQKAFRRIQLPDRSFLTASIGCTTASQEETEAGFYKRMDDALYLAKEGGRNRIILLDAEHQVKEVTQD
;
A
#
# COMPACT_ATOMS: atom_id res chain seq x y z
N GLN A 1 -7.56 24.00 -18.20
CA GLN A 1 -8.26 22.69 -18.31
C GLN A 1 -9.78 22.88 -18.46
N VAL A 2 -10.44 23.65 -17.60
CA VAL A 2 -11.90 23.87 -17.65
C VAL A 2 -12.36 24.48 -19.00
N ILE A 3 -11.55 25.34 -19.61
CA ILE A 3 -11.84 25.95 -20.90
C ILE A 3 -11.53 24.99 -22.06
N PHE A 4 -10.44 24.22 -21.98
CA PHE A 4 -10.08 23.25 -23.01
C PHE A 4 -11.11 22.14 -23.12
N SER A 5 -11.56 21.56 -22.00
CA SER A 5 -12.60 20.55 -21.98
C SER A 5 -13.95 21.09 -22.51
N SER A 6 -14.26 22.36 -22.26
CA SER A 6 -15.46 23.00 -22.82
C SER A 6 -15.37 23.18 -24.34
N ARG A 7 -14.19 23.42 -24.90
CA ARG A 7 -14.01 23.61 -26.36
C ARG A 7 -14.12 22.28 -27.10
N GLU A 8 -13.49 21.22 -26.62
CA GLU A 8 -13.68 19.87 -27.19
C GLU A 8 -15.15 19.41 -27.13
N ALA A 9 -15.80 19.68 -25.99
CA ALA A 9 -17.22 19.38 -25.84
C ALA A 9 -18.07 20.14 -26.87
N LEU A 10 -17.79 21.43 -27.12
CA LEU A 10 -18.49 22.23 -28.12
C LEU A 10 -18.28 21.70 -29.55
N ASP A 11 -17.09 21.26 -29.91
CA ASP A 11 -16.81 20.64 -31.21
C ASP A 11 -17.58 19.33 -31.43
N HIS A 12 -17.71 18.53 -30.36
CA HIS A 12 -18.55 17.31 -30.40
C HIS A 12 -20.06 17.65 -30.55
N ILE A 13 -20.52 18.64 -29.81
CA ILE A 13 -21.91 19.11 -29.87
C ILE A 13 -22.23 19.66 -31.26
N GLU A 14 -21.33 20.42 -31.86
CA GLU A 14 -21.52 20.97 -33.22
C GLU A 14 -21.70 19.84 -34.26
N ARG A 15 -20.87 18.78 -34.17
CA ARG A 15 -21.01 17.62 -35.07
C ARG A 15 -22.29 16.84 -34.84
N PHE A 16 -22.77 16.77 -33.61
CA PHE A 16 -24.05 16.11 -33.27
C PHE A 16 -25.26 16.92 -33.71
N ALA A 17 -25.13 18.24 -33.81
CA ALA A 17 -26.20 19.21 -34.19
C ALA A 17 -27.49 19.00 -33.36
N PRO A 18 -27.49 19.18 -32.04
CA PRO A 18 -28.61 18.85 -31.17
C PRO A 18 -29.83 19.74 -31.44
N GLU A 19 -31.02 19.19 -31.28
CA GLU A 19 -32.30 19.91 -31.30
C GLU A 19 -32.72 20.37 -29.90
N GLY A 20 -32.21 19.71 -28.86
CA GLY A 20 -32.37 20.07 -27.48
C GLY A 20 -31.13 19.69 -26.65
N MET A 21 -30.89 20.42 -25.58
CA MET A 21 -29.76 20.17 -24.70
C MET A 21 -30.15 20.43 -23.23
N LEU A 22 -29.66 19.56 -22.33
CA LEU A 22 -29.71 19.79 -20.89
C LEU A 22 -28.30 20.06 -20.36
N LEU A 23 -28.12 21.19 -19.68
CA LEU A 23 -26.85 21.55 -19.04
C LEU A 23 -26.91 21.35 -17.54
N ILE A 24 -25.98 20.58 -17.01
CA ILE A 24 -25.82 20.36 -15.57
C ILE A 24 -24.41 20.86 -15.19
N SER A 25 -24.36 21.82 -14.28
CA SER A 25 -23.10 22.41 -13.84
C SER A 25 -22.93 22.27 -12.33
N CYS A 26 -21.70 21.98 -11.88
CA CYS A 26 -21.39 22.02 -10.46
C CYS A 26 -21.58 23.42 -9.88
N VAL A 27 -22.22 23.52 -8.72
CA VAL A 27 -22.42 24.78 -7.99
C VAL A 27 -21.10 25.45 -7.66
N THR A 28 -20.04 24.67 -7.43
CA THR A 28 -18.68 25.16 -7.19
C THR A 28 -18.18 26.00 -8.37
N ARG A 29 -18.49 25.61 -9.60
CA ARG A 29 -18.16 26.40 -10.80
C ARG A 29 -18.80 27.79 -10.77
N ARG A 30 -20.04 27.93 -10.35
CA ARG A 30 -20.75 29.22 -10.19
C ARG A 30 -20.08 30.09 -9.13
N TYR A 31 -19.65 29.49 -8.02
CA TYR A 31 -18.99 30.20 -6.93
C TYR A 31 -17.62 30.78 -7.36
N TYR A 32 -16.84 30.00 -8.11
CA TYR A 32 -15.48 30.40 -8.51
C TYR A 32 -15.45 31.28 -9.77
N LEU A 33 -16.32 31.03 -10.75
CA LEU A 33 -16.32 31.79 -12.00
C LEU A 33 -17.21 33.02 -11.96
N LYS A 34 -18.08 33.13 -10.96
CA LYS A 34 -19.01 34.28 -10.80
C LYS A 34 -19.70 34.62 -12.13
N GLU A 35 -19.49 35.85 -12.65
CA GLU A 35 -20.10 36.33 -13.90
C GLU A 35 -19.56 35.64 -15.16
N ASP A 36 -18.32 35.14 -15.12
CA ASP A 36 -17.71 34.44 -16.25
C ASP A 36 -18.39 33.09 -16.56
N VAL A 37 -19.14 32.52 -15.60
CA VAL A 37 -19.91 31.31 -15.83
C VAL A 37 -20.95 31.52 -16.94
N ASN A 38 -21.55 32.69 -17.00
CA ASN A 38 -22.58 33.02 -18.02
C ASN A 38 -21.98 33.08 -19.45
N GLN A 39 -20.72 33.53 -19.58
CA GLN A 39 -20.02 33.51 -20.85
C GLN A 39 -19.73 32.10 -21.35
N ILE A 40 -19.40 31.18 -20.45
CA ILE A 40 -19.17 29.76 -20.77
C ILE A 40 -20.50 29.13 -21.17
N LEU A 41 -21.58 29.36 -20.43
CA LEU A 41 -22.90 28.78 -20.70
C LEU A 41 -23.53 29.34 -21.94
N SER A 42 -23.33 30.61 -22.29
CA SER A 42 -23.86 31.23 -23.51
C SER A 42 -23.36 30.50 -24.77
N ALA A 43 -22.16 29.98 -24.77
CA ALA A 43 -21.61 29.23 -25.90
C ALA A 43 -22.40 27.94 -26.20
N TYR A 44 -23.08 27.37 -25.22
CA TYR A 44 -23.95 26.19 -25.40
C TYR A 44 -25.34 26.59 -25.87
N SER A 45 -25.83 27.76 -25.45
CA SER A 45 -27.15 28.26 -25.84
C SER A 45 -27.26 28.63 -27.32
N ASP A 46 -26.11 28.78 -28.00
CA ASP A 46 -26.10 29.10 -29.45
C ASP A 46 -26.47 27.89 -30.34
N PHE A 47 -26.43 26.66 -29.80
CA PHE A 47 -26.81 25.47 -30.57
C PHE A 47 -28.30 25.23 -30.55
N CYS A 48 -28.93 25.35 -29.39
CA CYS A 48 -30.37 25.15 -29.19
C CYS A 48 -30.80 25.65 -27.82
N VAL A 49 -32.06 25.54 -27.49
CA VAL A 49 -32.55 25.82 -26.13
C VAL A 49 -31.92 24.84 -25.17
N ALA A 50 -31.17 25.37 -24.21
CA ALA A 50 -30.39 24.62 -23.26
C ALA A 50 -30.79 24.93 -21.80
N PRO A 51 -31.91 24.38 -21.29
CA PRO A 51 -32.24 24.48 -19.88
C PRO A 51 -31.18 23.75 -19.05
N GLY A 52 -30.98 24.17 -17.82
CA GLY A 52 -30.01 23.51 -16.95
C GLY A 52 -30.12 23.91 -15.50
N GLY A 53 -29.29 23.30 -14.68
CA GLY A 53 -29.26 23.52 -13.23
C GLY A 53 -27.88 23.35 -12.66
N TYR A 54 -27.74 23.70 -11.37
CA TYR A 54 -26.51 23.52 -10.59
C TYR A 54 -26.71 22.40 -9.59
N VAL A 55 -25.68 21.56 -9.45
CA VAL A 55 -25.63 20.43 -8.50
C VAL A 55 -24.39 20.52 -7.61
N ASN A 56 -24.48 19.96 -6.41
CA ASN A 56 -23.39 19.91 -5.45
C ASN A 56 -22.56 18.62 -5.65
N GLY A 57 -21.51 18.72 -6.47
CA GLY A 57 -20.65 17.59 -6.80
C GLY A 57 -21.30 16.59 -7.76
N GLU A 58 -20.48 15.92 -8.53
CA GLU A 58 -20.93 14.92 -9.48
C GLU A 58 -20.13 13.63 -9.31
N LEU A 59 -20.81 12.51 -9.50
CA LEU A 59 -20.21 11.20 -9.68
C LEU A 59 -20.30 10.83 -11.16
N ILE A 60 -19.16 10.70 -11.82
CA ILE A 60 -19.10 10.31 -13.23
C ILE A 60 -18.51 8.91 -13.31
N ARG A 61 -19.11 8.05 -14.12
CA ARG A 61 -18.58 6.74 -14.44
C ARG A 61 -17.86 6.81 -15.79
N ILE A 62 -16.53 6.65 -15.76
CA ILE A 62 -15.68 6.63 -16.95
C ILE A 62 -14.96 5.28 -16.96
N ASP A 63 -15.03 4.57 -18.09
CA ASP A 63 -14.40 3.25 -18.29
C ASP A 63 -14.72 2.21 -17.19
N GLY A 64 -15.93 2.29 -16.64
CA GLY A 64 -16.40 1.36 -15.60
C GLY A 64 -16.06 1.78 -14.17
N GLU A 65 -15.25 2.81 -13.95
CA GLU A 65 -14.93 3.36 -12.64
C GLU A 65 -15.79 4.58 -12.32
N THR A 66 -16.23 4.69 -11.05
CA THR A 66 -16.97 5.85 -10.55
C THR A 66 -15.99 6.83 -9.91
N GLN A 67 -15.95 8.05 -10.47
CA GLN A 67 -15.10 9.13 -9.97
C GLN A 67 -15.96 10.29 -9.47
N ALA A 68 -15.57 10.85 -8.32
CA ALA A 68 -16.15 12.11 -7.84
C ALA A 68 -15.45 13.27 -8.56
N THR A 69 -16.23 14.16 -9.20
CA THR A 69 -15.71 15.34 -9.86
C THR A 69 -16.31 16.60 -9.27
N ASN A 70 -15.50 17.64 -9.21
CA ASN A 70 -15.92 18.98 -8.83
C ASN A 70 -15.59 19.94 -9.98
N MET A 71 -16.42 20.97 -10.19
CA MET A 71 -16.26 21.96 -11.25
C MET A 71 -16.52 21.45 -12.69
N SER A 72 -17.21 20.32 -12.86
CA SER A 72 -17.59 19.82 -14.17
C SER A 72 -18.80 20.57 -14.76
N LEU A 73 -18.91 20.49 -16.07
CA LEU A 73 -20.09 20.87 -16.84
C LEU A 73 -20.46 19.69 -17.72
N ILE A 74 -21.66 19.18 -17.52
CA ILE A 74 -22.21 18.05 -18.28
C ILE A 74 -23.27 18.59 -19.24
N SER A 75 -23.14 18.26 -20.51
CA SER A 75 -24.16 18.53 -21.53
C SER A 75 -24.73 17.21 -22.01
N VAL A 76 -26.04 17.10 -21.93
CA VAL A 76 -26.80 15.97 -22.52
C VAL A 76 -27.54 16.49 -23.73
N CYS A 77 -27.20 15.98 -24.91
CA CYS A 77 -27.73 16.42 -26.19
C CYS A 77 -28.78 15.43 -26.69
N PHE A 78 -29.85 15.96 -27.22
CA PHE A 78 -30.99 15.21 -27.76
C PHE A 78 -31.19 15.56 -29.22
N ARG A 79 -31.49 14.55 -30.06
CA ARG A 79 -31.83 14.71 -31.44
C ARG A 79 -32.76 13.58 -31.92
N GLU A 80 -33.75 13.90 -32.77
CA GLU A 80 -34.52 12.92 -33.51
C GLU A 80 -33.91 12.73 -34.91
N GLY A 81 -33.58 11.48 -35.29
CA GLY A 81 -32.99 11.13 -36.57
C GLY A 81 -31.48 11.27 -36.68
N GLU A 82 -30.97 11.14 -37.92
CA GLU A 82 -29.54 11.20 -38.21
C GLU A 82 -28.99 12.63 -38.22
N ALA A 83 -27.74 12.82 -37.82
CA ALA A 83 -27.10 14.13 -37.89
C ALA A 83 -26.93 14.59 -39.34
N PRO A 84 -27.11 15.90 -39.66
CA PRO A 84 -26.92 16.41 -41.01
C PRO A 84 -25.45 16.22 -41.44
N LEU A 85 -25.26 15.86 -42.71
CA LEU A 85 -23.96 15.67 -43.34
C LEU A 85 -23.10 16.95 -43.40
N VAL A 86 -23.71 18.12 -43.24
CA VAL A 86 -23.02 19.41 -43.24
C VAL A 86 -23.31 20.13 -41.92
N ALA A 87 -22.27 20.34 -41.12
CA ALA A 87 -22.36 21.18 -39.94
C ALA A 87 -22.81 22.59 -40.34
N ALA A 88 -23.79 23.16 -39.61
CA ALA A 88 -24.19 24.54 -39.80
C ALA A 88 -22.98 25.46 -39.59
N THR A 89 -22.71 26.36 -40.54
CA THR A 89 -21.61 27.32 -40.42
C THR A 89 -21.86 28.27 -39.25
N ARG A 90 -21.21 27.99 -38.16
CA ARG A 90 -21.27 28.78 -36.94
C ARG A 90 -20.42 30.05 -37.09
N LYS A 91 -20.92 31.18 -36.62
CA LYS A 91 -20.08 32.37 -36.42
C LYS A 91 -18.97 32.04 -35.41
N PRO A 92 -17.69 32.27 -35.74
CA PRO A 92 -16.63 32.03 -34.79
C PRO A 92 -16.89 32.82 -33.53
N HIS A 93 -17.05 32.13 -32.39
CA HIS A 93 -17.11 32.78 -31.09
C HIS A 93 -15.76 33.43 -30.81
N ALA A 94 -15.78 34.69 -30.36
CA ALA A 94 -14.60 35.32 -29.84
C ALA A 94 -14.03 34.43 -28.70
N PRO A 95 -12.70 34.21 -28.63
CA PRO A 95 -12.11 33.45 -27.55
C PRO A 95 -12.55 34.10 -26.24
N VAL A 96 -13.16 33.32 -25.35
CA VAL A 96 -13.53 33.77 -24.00
C VAL A 96 -12.20 34.05 -23.28
N VAL A 97 -11.85 35.31 -23.17
CA VAL A 97 -10.71 35.77 -22.36
C VAL A 97 -11.18 35.78 -20.91
N LEU A 98 -10.98 34.67 -20.23
CA LEU A 98 -11.25 34.59 -18.80
C LEU A 98 -10.18 35.46 -18.09
N GLY A 99 -10.65 36.43 -17.30
CA GLY A 99 -9.84 37.41 -16.64
C GLY A 99 -8.86 36.84 -15.59
N GLU A 100 -8.13 37.70 -14.90
CA GLU A 100 -7.13 37.38 -13.87
C GLU A 100 -7.62 36.38 -12.79
N ALA A 101 -8.93 36.37 -12.50
CA ALA A 101 -9.55 35.43 -11.54
C ALA A 101 -9.34 33.95 -11.91
N LEU A 102 -9.43 33.60 -13.19
CA LEU A 102 -9.24 32.21 -13.63
C LEU A 102 -7.76 31.78 -13.55
N SER A 103 -6.85 32.69 -13.86
CA SER A 103 -5.41 32.48 -13.67
C SER A 103 -5.08 32.20 -12.21
N THR A 104 -5.68 32.92 -11.28
CA THR A 104 -5.50 32.72 -9.83
C THR A 104 -6.11 31.39 -9.38
N ILE A 105 -7.30 31.04 -9.86
CA ILE A 105 -7.96 29.75 -9.53
C ILE A 105 -7.13 28.59 -10.07
N GLN A 106 -6.63 28.65 -11.29
CA GLN A 106 -5.76 27.61 -11.84
C GLN A 106 -4.47 27.42 -11.02
N ARG A 107 -3.84 28.53 -10.60
CA ARG A 107 -2.65 28.49 -9.73
C ARG A 107 -2.97 27.87 -8.39
N LEU A 108 -4.10 28.23 -7.76
CA LEU A 108 -4.55 27.66 -6.50
C LEU A 108 -4.88 26.18 -6.65
N ALA A 109 -5.57 25.78 -7.72
CA ALA A 109 -5.87 24.37 -7.98
C ALA A 109 -4.60 23.54 -8.18
N THR A 110 -3.63 24.04 -8.93
CA THR A 110 -2.33 23.39 -9.10
C THR A 110 -1.61 23.30 -7.76
N PHE A 111 -1.54 24.39 -6.99
CA PHE A 111 -0.91 24.39 -5.68
C PHE A 111 -1.54 23.38 -4.72
N VAL A 112 -2.88 23.36 -4.63
CA VAL A 112 -3.60 22.38 -3.79
C VAL A 112 -3.30 20.95 -4.24
N THR A 113 -3.30 20.68 -5.55
CA THR A 113 -3.02 19.34 -6.08
C THR A 113 -1.60 18.88 -5.74
N GLU A 114 -0.60 19.74 -5.98
CA GLU A 114 0.81 19.43 -5.67
C GLU A 114 1.02 19.26 -4.15
N THR A 115 0.47 20.16 -3.33
CA THR A 115 0.59 20.06 -1.87
C THR A 115 -0.09 18.82 -1.32
N THR A 116 -1.25 18.44 -1.85
CA THR A 116 -1.95 17.22 -1.45
C THR A 116 -1.16 15.97 -1.83
N LYS A 117 -0.51 15.97 -2.98
CA LYS A 117 0.36 14.89 -3.42
C LYS A 117 1.59 14.76 -2.52
N GLU A 118 2.28 15.87 -2.25
CA GLU A 118 3.43 15.90 -1.33
C GLU A 118 3.05 15.43 0.08
N LEU A 119 1.88 15.87 0.58
CA LEU A 119 1.37 15.43 1.88
C LEU A 119 1.11 13.93 1.91
N ALA A 120 0.49 13.37 0.87
CA ALA A 120 0.22 11.94 0.77
C ALA A 120 1.54 11.12 0.70
N GLU A 121 2.53 11.57 -0.05
CA GLU A 121 3.85 10.95 -0.12
C GLU A 121 4.57 11.01 1.23
N THR A 122 4.55 12.17 1.88
CA THR A 122 5.14 12.35 3.22
C THR A 122 4.46 11.48 4.27
N GLN A 123 3.12 11.42 4.25
CA GLN A 123 2.36 10.55 5.15
C GLN A 123 2.69 9.08 4.93
N LYS A 124 2.85 8.65 3.68
CA LYS A 124 3.27 7.28 3.35
C LYS A 124 4.68 6.98 3.89
N GLN A 125 5.62 7.91 3.72
CA GLN A 125 6.98 7.77 4.24
C GLN A 125 7.00 7.72 5.77
N LEU A 126 6.25 8.59 6.44
CA LEU A 126 6.11 8.60 7.90
C LEU A 126 5.48 7.29 8.40
N SER A 127 4.43 6.82 7.76
CA SER A 127 3.79 5.54 8.10
C SER A 127 4.75 4.36 7.92
N PHE A 128 5.53 4.36 6.83
CA PHE A 128 6.55 3.33 6.60
C PHE A 128 7.65 3.41 7.67
N ALA A 129 8.18 4.58 7.97
CA ALA A 129 9.21 4.78 8.99
C ALA A 129 8.70 4.41 10.41
N ALA A 130 7.43 4.65 10.70
CA ALA A 130 6.83 4.27 11.98
C ALA A 130 6.62 2.76 12.13
N SER A 131 6.46 2.03 11.03
CA SER A 131 6.13 0.59 11.03
C SER A 131 7.28 -0.33 10.66
N HIS A 132 8.35 0.18 10.06
CA HIS A 132 9.47 -0.63 9.58
C HIS A 132 10.79 -0.26 10.28
N ASP A 133 11.67 -1.23 10.40
CA ASP A 133 13.05 -1.01 10.77
C ASP A 133 13.77 -0.32 9.60
N SER A 134 14.33 0.85 9.85
CA SER A 134 14.94 1.71 8.82
C SER A 134 16.15 1.08 8.14
N PHE A 135 16.79 0.14 8.82
CA PHE A 135 17.99 -0.50 8.35
C PHE A 135 17.71 -1.71 7.47
N THR A 136 16.78 -2.56 7.88
CA THR A 136 16.43 -3.79 7.16
C THR A 136 15.21 -3.63 6.26
N GLY A 137 14.34 -2.65 6.53
CA GLY A 137 13.05 -2.48 5.87
C GLY A 137 12.07 -3.66 6.11
N LEU A 138 12.30 -4.45 7.16
CA LEU A 138 11.33 -5.37 7.74
C LEU A 138 10.42 -4.60 8.71
N LEU A 139 9.36 -5.23 9.20
CA LEU A 139 8.58 -4.63 10.28
C LEU A 139 9.51 -4.37 11.49
N ASN A 140 9.33 -3.24 12.14
CA ASN A 140 10.01 -2.98 13.40
C ASN A 140 9.37 -3.78 14.54
N ARG A 141 10.00 -3.79 15.71
CA ARG A 141 9.55 -4.54 16.88
C ARG A 141 8.09 -4.23 17.24
N GLY A 142 7.72 -2.96 17.33
CA GLY A 142 6.36 -2.58 17.71
C GLY A 142 5.31 -3.08 16.72
N SER A 143 5.60 -2.98 15.42
CA SER A 143 4.69 -3.44 14.38
C SER A 143 4.56 -4.96 14.31
N ILE A 144 5.64 -5.71 14.52
CA ILE A 144 5.57 -7.17 14.52
C ILE A 144 4.86 -7.70 15.79
N GLU A 145 5.02 -7.02 16.94
CA GLU A 145 4.25 -7.30 18.18
C GLU A 145 2.74 -7.08 17.95
N GLU A 146 2.35 -5.95 17.34
CA GLU A 146 0.96 -5.69 17.01
C GLU A 146 0.38 -6.75 16.04
N MET A 147 1.16 -7.16 15.06
CA MET A 147 0.75 -8.18 14.09
C MET A 147 0.62 -9.56 14.75
N LEU A 148 1.52 -9.91 15.68
CA LEU A 148 1.42 -11.14 16.48
C LEU A 148 0.11 -11.16 17.26
N CYS A 149 -0.21 -10.07 17.94
CA CYS A 149 -1.46 -9.90 18.68
C CYS A 149 -2.69 -10.12 17.76
N ARG A 150 -2.69 -9.55 16.57
CA ARG A 150 -3.76 -9.74 15.58
C ARG A 150 -3.89 -11.19 15.15
N CYS A 151 -2.80 -11.82 14.73
CA CYS A 151 -2.79 -13.22 14.30
C CYS A 151 -3.27 -14.17 15.41
N HIS A 152 -2.83 -13.94 16.65
CA HIS A 152 -3.27 -14.71 17.80
C HIS A 152 -4.78 -14.56 18.07
N LYS A 153 -5.33 -13.34 17.99
CA LYS A 153 -6.77 -13.09 18.10
C LYS A 153 -7.58 -13.77 17.01
N ASP A 154 -7.09 -13.74 15.77
CA ASP A 154 -7.74 -14.39 14.63
C ASP A 154 -7.76 -15.92 14.78
N THR A 155 -6.70 -16.52 15.34
CA THR A 155 -6.65 -17.95 15.67
C THR A 155 -7.77 -18.34 16.61
N ARG A 156 -7.98 -17.57 17.66
CA ARG A 156 -9.05 -17.82 18.65
C ARG A 156 -10.44 -17.60 18.06
N ALA A 157 -10.63 -16.54 17.26
CA ALA A 157 -11.94 -16.16 16.73
C ALA A 157 -12.37 -17.05 15.56
N ARG A 158 -11.44 -17.44 14.70
CA ARG A 158 -11.72 -18.13 13.41
C ARG A 158 -11.23 -19.55 13.35
N ARG A 159 -10.62 -20.08 14.41
CA ARG A 159 -10.00 -21.42 14.48
C ARG A 159 -8.97 -21.66 13.36
N LEU A 160 -8.23 -20.62 13.01
CA LEU A 160 -7.16 -20.71 12.02
C LEU A 160 -5.86 -21.11 12.70
N ASN A 161 -5.03 -21.89 12.02
CA ASN A 161 -3.68 -22.16 12.49
C ASN A 161 -2.84 -20.87 12.41
N PHE A 162 -1.92 -20.72 13.34
CA PHE A 162 -0.96 -19.62 13.35
C PHE A 162 0.33 -20.11 13.97
N SER A 163 1.41 -20.06 13.22
CA SER A 163 2.74 -20.41 13.70
C SER A 163 3.67 -19.20 13.68
N ALA A 164 4.67 -19.22 14.54
CA ALA A 164 5.70 -18.20 14.56
C ALA A 164 7.09 -18.81 14.68
N LEU A 165 8.06 -18.11 14.11
CA LEU A 165 9.48 -18.42 14.22
C LEU A 165 10.16 -17.26 14.93
N MET A 166 10.98 -17.55 15.93
CA MET A 166 11.93 -16.61 16.51
C MET A 166 13.35 -17.06 16.13
N ILE A 167 14.11 -16.16 15.56
CA ILE A 167 15.39 -16.43 14.90
C ILE A 167 16.45 -15.54 15.55
N ASP A 168 17.60 -16.11 15.87
CA ASP A 168 18.76 -15.39 16.36
C ASP A 168 20.00 -15.84 15.56
N LEU A 169 20.80 -14.89 15.12
CA LEU A 169 22.01 -15.16 14.35
C LEU A 169 23.12 -15.60 15.30
N ASP A 170 23.58 -16.84 15.15
CA ASP A 170 24.57 -17.42 16.04
C ASP A 170 25.88 -16.63 16.00
N THR A 171 26.41 -16.35 17.17
CA THR A 171 27.72 -15.68 17.34
C THR A 171 27.84 -14.32 16.61
N PHE A 172 26.72 -13.61 16.37
CA PHE A 172 26.73 -12.34 15.65
C PHE A 172 27.65 -11.28 16.29
N LYS A 173 27.74 -11.26 17.62
CA LYS A 173 28.71 -10.40 18.32
C LYS A 173 30.14 -10.70 17.89
N HIS A 174 30.51 -11.97 17.73
CA HIS A 174 31.84 -12.35 17.27
C HIS A 174 32.10 -11.87 15.82
N ILE A 175 31.09 -11.90 14.97
CA ILE A 175 31.18 -11.34 13.60
C ILE A 175 31.53 -9.86 13.66
N ASN A 176 30.81 -9.08 14.49
CA ASN A 176 31.10 -7.66 14.70
C ASN A 176 32.48 -7.41 15.25
N ASP A 177 32.86 -8.15 16.29
CA ASP A 177 34.16 -7.99 17.00
C ASP A 177 35.36 -8.36 16.09
N THR A 178 35.17 -9.33 15.18
CA THR A 178 36.25 -9.84 14.31
C THR A 178 36.34 -9.10 12.97
N PHE A 179 35.21 -8.82 12.34
CA PHE A 179 35.15 -8.26 10.96
C PHE A 179 34.65 -6.81 10.92
N GLY A 180 34.33 -6.24 12.09
CA GLY A 180 33.80 -4.89 12.23
C GLY A 180 32.28 -4.77 12.00
N HIS A 181 31.69 -3.70 12.55
CA HIS A 181 30.24 -3.44 12.50
C HIS A 181 29.71 -3.34 11.06
N ALA A 182 30.51 -2.80 10.12
CA ALA A 182 30.10 -2.71 8.73
C ALA A 182 29.81 -4.09 8.11
N LYS A 183 30.60 -5.12 8.46
CA LYS A 183 30.34 -6.50 8.02
C LYS A 183 29.12 -7.10 8.70
N GLY A 184 28.94 -6.85 9.99
CA GLY A 184 27.71 -7.23 10.69
C GLY A 184 26.47 -6.63 10.07
N ASP A 185 26.55 -5.37 9.70
CA ASP A 185 25.48 -4.66 9.02
C ASP A 185 25.13 -5.28 7.66
N GLU A 186 26.13 -5.63 6.85
CA GLU A 186 25.92 -6.37 5.59
C GLU A 186 25.20 -7.70 5.83
N VAL A 187 25.61 -8.47 6.84
CA VAL A 187 24.99 -9.75 7.20
C VAL A 187 23.52 -9.57 7.59
N ILE A 188 23.21 -8.57 8.42
CA ILE A 188 21.83 -8.25 8.81
C ILE A 188 20.97 -7.91 7.58
N CYS A 189 21.49 -7.09 6.65
CA CYS A 189 20.79 -6.73 5.42
C CYS A 189 20.56 -7.93 4.51
N GLU A 190 21.55 -8.83 4.40
CA GLU A 190 21.45 -10.04 3.57
C GLU A 190 20.41 -11.01 4.15
N VAL A 191 20.42 -11.22 5.48
CA VAL A 191 19.40 -12.00 6.19
C VAL A 191 18.01 -11.40 5.96
N ALA A 192 17.85 -10.09 6.12
CA ALA A 192 16.58 -9.41 5.88
C ALA A 192 16.08 -9.58 4.44
N SER A 193 16.99 -9.53 3.47
CA SER A 193 16.68 -9.80 2.06
C SER A 193 16.18 -11.24 1.84
N ILE A 194 16.87 -12.22 2.43
CA ILE A 194 16.44 -13.63 2.37
C ILE A 194 15.05 -13.79 2.97
N LEU A 195 14.78 -13.20 4.14
CA LEU A 195 13.47 -13.26 4.78
C LEU A 195 12.39 -12.72 3.87
N LYS A 196 12.58 -11.53 3.28
CA LYS A 196 11.60 -10.91 2.37
C LYS A 196 11.27 -11.77 1.15
N HIS A 197 12.26 -12.48 0.59
CA HIS A 197 12.06 -13.26 -0.62
C HIS A 197 11.54 -14.68 -0.37
N MET A 198 11.71 -15.22 0.84
CA MET A 198 11.37 -16.61 1.13
C MET A 198 10.02 -16.81 1.82
N ILE A 199 9.44 -15.75 2.38
CA ILE A 199 8.11 -15.78 2.99
C ILE A 199 7.03 -15.44 1.94
N ARG A 200 5.79 -15.84 2.22
CA ARG A 200 4.63 -15.53 1.37
C ARG A 200 4.16 -14.08 1.60
N PRO A 201 3.40 -13.48 0.66
CA PRO A 201 2.79 -12.16 0.87
C PRO A 201 1.85 -12.08 2.07
N THR A 202 1.35 -13.20 2.56
CA THR A 202 0.47 -13.32 3.73
C THR A 202 1.23 -13.44 5.05
N ASP A 203 2.53 -13.69 4.98
CA ASP A 203 3.39 -13.87 6.14
C ASP A 203 4.04 -12.53 6.51
N PHE A 204 4.47 -12.39 7.75
CA PHE A 204 5.09 -11.17 8.23
C PHE A 204 6.49 -11.47 8.76
N ALA A 205 7.45 -10.62 8.43
CA ALA A 205 8.79 -10.66 8.97
C ALA A 205 9.13 -9.34 9.65
N GLY A 206 9.70 -9.39 10.83
CA GLY A 206 10.12 -8.22 11.60
C GLY A 206 11.48 -8.42 12.22
N ARG A 207 12.18 -7.30 12.44
CA ARG A 207 13.39 -7.26 13.24
C ARG A 207 13.01 -7.02 14.69
N TRP A 208 13.32 -7.99 15.54
CA TRP A 208 12.96 -7.96 16.97
C TRP A 208 13.98 -7.22 17.83
N GLY A 209 15.25 -7.42 17.52
CA GLY A 209 16.39 -6.80 18.19
C GLY A 209 17.58 -6.67 17.25
N GLY A 210 18.78 -6.56 17.78
CA GLY A 210 20.01 -6.39 17.00
C GLY A 210 20.19 -7.45 15.91
N ASP A 211 20.25 -8.70 16.31
CA ASP A 211 20.44 -9.91 15.51
C ASP A 211 19.26 -10.89 15.58
N GLU A 212 18.14 -10.44 16.16
CA GLU A 212 16.95 -11.25 16.35
C GLU A 212 15.85 -10.85 15.33
N PHE A 213 15.20 -11.86 14.78
CA PHE A 213 14.10 -11.71 13.81
C PHE A 213 12.91 -12.57 14.21
N VAL A 214 11.72 -12.10 13.87
CA VAL A 214 10.47 -12.83 14.07
C VAL A 214 9.74 -12.98 12.74
N ILE A 215 9.22 -14.19 12.49
CA ILE A 215 8.36 -14.47 11.35
C ILE A 215 7.02 -14.99 11.87
N LEU A 216 5.96 -14.41 11.37
CA LEU A 216 4.59 -14.81 11.66
C LEU A 216 4.00 -15.48 10.42
N LEU A 217 3.42 -16.66 10.60
CA LEU A 217 2.92 -17.53 9.53
C LEU A 217 1.42 -17.81 9.74
N PRO A 218 0.51 -16.90 9.35
CA PRO A 218 -0.92 -17.13 9.43
C PRO A 218 -1.34 -18.32 8.58
N GLY A 219 -2.30 -19.11 9.07
CA GLY A 219 -2.83 -20.30 8.37
C GLY A 219 -1.84 -21.47 8.25
N THR A 220 -0.77 -21.48 9.08
CA THR A 220 0.33 -22.45 8.96
C THR A 220 0.38 -23.35 10.20
N THR A 221 0.46 -24.67 9.98
CA THR A 221 0.67 -25.66 11.06
C THR A 221 2.12 -25.72 11.49
N LEU A 222 2.41 -26.38 12.64
CA LEU A 222 3.76 -26.52 13.16
C LEU A 222 4.70 -27.25 12.18
N GLU A 223 4.21 -28.31 11.52
CA GLU A 223 4.96 -29.07 10.51
C GLU A 223 5.30 -28.21 9.28
N SER A 224 4.35 -27.40 8.84
CA SER A 224 4.57 -26.50 7.71
C SER A 224 5.52 -25.37 8.08
N ALA A 225 5.47 -24.87 9.33
CA ALA A 225 6.39 -23.88 9.84
C ALA A 225 7.83 -24.42 9.94
N LEU A 226 8.00 -25.70 10.28
CA LEU A 226 9.30 -26.39 10.24
C LEU A 226 9.92 -26.36 8.83
N ILE A 227 9.11 -26.59 7.79
CA ILE A 227 9.60 -26.53 6.41
C ILE A 227 10.12 -25.12 6.07
N VAL A 228 9.41 -24.09 6.51
CA VAL A 228 9.88 -22.70 6.34
C VAL A 228 11.17 -22.47 7.11
N ALA A 229 11.22 -22.84 8.38
CA ALA A 229 12.41 -22.69 9.24
C ALA A 229 13.63 -23.39 8.63
N SER A 230 13.46 -24.64 8.15
CA SER A 230 14.53 -25.42 7.51
C SER A 230 15.04 -24.79 6.22
N ARG A 231 14.14 -24.22 5.42
CA ARG A 231 14.53 -23.49 4.19
C ARG A 231 15.33 -22.23 4.52
N LEU A 232 14.90 -21.48 5.52
CA LEU A 232 15.60 -20.28 5.97
C LEU A 232 16.97 -20.59 6.53
N GLN A 233 17.09 -21.59 7.40
CA GLN A 233 18.38 -22.03 7.96
C GLN A 233 19.36 -22.43 6.85
N LYS A 234 18.89 -23.18 5.83
CA LYS A 234 19.70 -23.55 4.66
C LYS A 234 20.11 -22.32 3.84
N ALA A 235 19.26 -21.31 3.74
CA ALA A 235 19.59 -20.08 3.04
C ALA A 235 20.63 -19.25 3.79
N PHE A 236 20.52 -19.14 5.11
CA PHE A 236 21.52 -18.45 5.93
C PHE A 236 22.91 -19.10 5.85
N ARG A 237 22.98 -20.43 5.81
CA ARG A 237 24.24 -21.17 5.59
C ARG A 237 24.89 -20.93 4.20
N ARG A 238 24.28 -20.15 3.31
CA ARG A 238 24.91 -19.71 2.04
C ARG A 238 25.62 -18.38 2.18
N ILE A 239 25.38 -17.66 3.28
CA ILE A 239 26.07 -16.41 3.59
C ILE A 239 27.48 -16.77 4.06
N GLN A 240 28.47 -16.47 3.23
CA GLN A 240 29.86 -16.76 3.54
C GLN A 240 30.50 -15.55 4.24
N LEU A 241 31.16 -15.81 5.35
CA LEU A 241 31.93 -14.82 6.11
C LEU A 241 33.36 -14.69 5.53
N PRO A 242 34.10 -13.63 5.87
CA PRO A 242 35.43 -13.38 5.32
C PRO A 242 36.46 -14.48 5.63
N ASP A 243 36.31 -15.19 6.77
CA ASP A 243 37.12 -16.34 7.17
C ASP A 243 36.74 -17.66 6.50
N ARG A 244 35.82 -17.60 5.53
CA ARG A 244 35.24 -18.74 4.82
C ARG A 244 34.28 -19.61 5.64
N SER A 245 33.98 -19.26 6.88
CA SER A 245 32.86 -19.86 7.61
C SER A 245 31.52 -19.42 7.06
N PHE A 246 30.44 -20.05 7.51
CA PHE A 246 29.08 -19.74 7.07
C PHE A 246 28.27 -19.25 8.26
N LEU A 247 27.33 -18.35 7.96
CA LEU A 247 26.38 -17.87 8.96
C LEU A 247 25.46 -19.02 9.40
N THR A 248 25.30 -19.16 10.72
CA THR A 248 24.29 -20.06 11.29
C THR A 248 23.28 -19.28 12.11
N ALA A 249 22.12 -19.89 12.36
CA ALA A 249 21.08 -19.31 13.18
C ALA A 249 20.40 -20.37 14.05
N SER A 250 20.04 -19.97 15.25
CA SER A 250 19.16 -20.70 16.14
C SER A 250 17.73 -20.28 15.90
N ILE A 251 16.80 -21.23 15.78
CA ILE A 251 15.40 -20.97 15.42
C ILE A 251 14.49 -21.68 16.41
N GLY A 252 13.65 -20.91 17.11
CA GLY A 252 12.51 -21.40 17.87
C GLY A 252 11.26 -21.35 17.00
N CYS A 253 10.50 -22.43 16.94
CA CYS A 253 9.27 -22.54 16.18
C CYS A 253 8.12 -23.01 17.07
N THR A 254 6.97 -22.32 16.99
CA THR A 254 5.78 -22.67 17.76
C THR A 254 4.50 -22.38 17.00
N THR A 255 3.40 -23.04 17.38
CA THR A 255 2.05 -22.82 16.83
C THR A 255 1.11 -22.42 17.96
N ALA A 256 0.29 -21.39 17.75
CA ALA A 256 -0.64 -20.89 18.74
C ALA A 256 -1.75 -21.90 19.04
N SER A 257 -2.07 -22.05 20.33
CA SER A 257 -3.25 -22.77 20.79
C SER A 257 -4.45 -21.82 20.98
N GLN A 258 -5.66 -22.35 20.83
CA GLN A 258 -6.89 -21.57 21.04
C GLN A 258 -7.10 -21.14 22.49
N GLU A 259 -6.59 -21.91 23.45
CA GLU A 259 -6.75 -21.68 24.88
C GLU A 259 -5.63 -20.85 25.50
N GLU A 260 -4.54 -20.69 24.78
CA GLU A 260 -3.34 -19.99 25.24
C GLU A 260 -3.52 -18.47 25.19
N THR A 261 -2.93 -17.76 26.15
CA THR A 261 -2.84 -16.31 26.13
C THR A 261 -1.74 -15.85 25.15
N GLU A 262 -1.84 -14.63 24.66
CA GLU A 262 -0.80 -14.03 23.83
C GLU A 262 0.57 -14.03 24.52
N ALA A 263 0.60 -13.69 25.81
CA ALA A 263 1.84 -13.71 26.60
C ALA A 263 2.40 -15.13 26.76
N GLY A 264 1.54 -16.14 26.90
CA GLY A 264 1.94 -17.55 26.94
C GLY A 264 2.56 -18.00 25.63
N PHE A 265 1.92 -17.66 24.50
CA PHE A 265 2.44 -17.94 23.18
C PHE A 265 3.81 -17.29 22.92
N TYR A 266 3.94 -16.00 23.26
CA TYR A 266 5.21 -15.29 23.15
C TYR A 266 6.31 -15.96 23.99
N LYS A 267 6.01 -16.26 25.26
CA LYS A 267 6.97 -16.94 26.14
C LYS A 267 7.43 -18.26 25.55
N ARG A 268 6.52 -19.07 25.02
CA ARG A 268 6.85 -20.36 24.43
C ARG A 268 7.70 -20.22 23.16
N MET A 269 7.49 -19.14 22.39
CA MET A 269 8.34 -18.82 21.23
C MET A 269 9.77 -18.47 21.68
N ASP A 270 9.93 -17.71 22.75
CA ASP A 270 11.21 -17.36 23.35
C ASP A 270 11.89 -18.59 23.98
N ASP A 271 11.12 -19.40 24.72
CA ASP A 271 11.62 -20.66 25.31
C ASP A 271 12.14 -21.62 24.21
N ALA A 272 11.47 -21.72 23.08
CA ALA A 272 11.94 -22.53 21.95
C ALA A 272 13.28 -22.03 21.38
N LEU A 273 13.45 -20.72 21.23
CA LEU A 273 14.72 -20.13 20.80
C LEU A 273 15.83 -20.35 21.84
N TYR A 274 15.51 -20.17 23.12
CA TYR A 274 16.43 -20.41 24.20
C TYR A 274 16.95 -21.86 24.17
N LEU A 275 16.08 -22.85 24.04
CA LEU A 275 16.45 -24.25 23.90
C LEU A 275 17.34 -24.51 22.68
N ALA A 276 17.10 -23.81 21.56
CA ALA A 276 17.97 -23.93 20.39
C ALA A 276 19.38 -23.41 20.67
N LYS A 277 19.52 -22.29 21.40
CA LYS A 277 20.80 -21.73 21.80
C LYS A 277 21.54 -22.64 22.79
N GLU A 278 20.87 -23.10 23.87
CA GLU A 278 21.43 -23.98 24.88
C GLU A 278 21.83 -25.35 24.31
N GLY A 279 21.06 -25.90 23.41
CA GLY A 279 21.33 -27.19 22.77
C GLY A 279 22.58 -27.20 21.87
N GLY A 280 23.28 -26.07 21.69
CA GLY A 280 24.51 -25.97 20.91
C GLY A 280 24.36 -25.15 19.62
N ARG A 281 23.33 -24.34 19.50
CA ARG A 281 23.07 -23.44 18.37
C ARG A 281 22.84 -24.17 17.02
N ASN A 282 22.72 -23.39 15.94
CA ASN A 282 22.60 -23.89 14.56
C ASN A 282 21.53 -24.99 14.40
N ARG A 283 20.42 -24.86 15.08
CA ARG A 283 19.30 -25.82 15.10
C ARG A 283 17.93 -25.19 15.14
N ILE A 284 16.94 -25.99 14.90
CA ILE A 284 15.54 -25.64 14.97
C ILE A 284 14.91 -26.43 16.12
N ILE A 285 14.30 -25.74 17.05
CA ILE A 285 13.48 -26.34 18.11
C ILE A 285 12.02 -26.03 17.85
N LEU A 286 11.20 -27.08 17.79
CA LEU A 286 9.76 -26.95 17.79
C LEU A 286 9.25 -27.17 19.21
N LEU A 287 8.43 -26.23 19.67
CA LEU A 287 7.77 -26.31 20.96
C LEU A 287 6.26 -26.17 20.75
N ASP A 288 5.52 -27.26 20.92
CA ASP A 288 4.07 -27.25 20.75
C ASP A 288 3.35 -26.66 21.98
N ALA A 289 2.02 -26.58 21.91
CA ALA A 289 1.20 -26.05 23.01
C ALA A 289 1.26 -26.88 24.30
N GLU A 290 1.64 -28.14 24.22
CA GLU A 290 1.79 -29.07 25.33
C GLU A 290 3.24 -29.06 25.89
N HIS A 291 4.06 -28.12 25.43
CA HIS A 291 5.50 -27.99 25.78
C HIS A 291 6.35 -29.22 25.40
N GLN A 292 5.89 -30.01 24.41
CA GLN A 292 6.69 -31.08 23.87
C GLN A 292 7.75 -30.53 22.92
N VAL A 293 8.99 -30.91 23.18
CA VAL A 293 10.15 -30.47 22.40
C VAL A 293 10.41 -31.47 21.28
N LYS A 294 10.49 -30.98 20.04
CA LYS A 294 11.03 -31.74 18.91
C LYS A 294 12.24 -31.00 18.37
N GLU A 295 13.38 -31.60 18.50
CA GLU A 295 14.62 -31.06 17.92
C GLU A 295 14.77 -31.55 16.47
N VAL A 296 15.13 -30.62 15.57
CA VAL A 296 15.50 -30.97 14.21
C VAL A 296 16.92 -30.42 13.95
N THR A 297 17.89 -31.33 14.10
CA THR A 297 19.25 -31.12 13.60
C THR A 297 19.28 -31.54 12.14
N GLN A 298 19.72 -30.63 11.25
CA GLN A 298 19.99 -31.01 9.86
C GLN A 298 21.46 -31.33 9.74
N ASP A 299 21.74 -32.55 9.30
CA ASP A 299 23.07 -33.00 8.85
C ASP A 299 23.57 -32.16 7.66
#